data_2bde75683c061e8644920ec6ecb671cd
#
_entry.id   2bde75683c061e8644920ec6ecb671cd
#
_cell.length_a   1.000
_cell.length_b   1.000
_cell.length_c   1.000
_cell.angle_alpha   90.00
_cell.angle_beta   90.00
_cell.angle_gamma   90.00
#
_symmetry.space_group_name_H-M   'P 1'
#
loop_
_entity.id
_entity.type
_entity.pdbx_description
1 polymer ?
#
loop_
_entity_poly.entity_id
_entity_poly.type
_entity_poly.pdbx_seq_one_letter_code
_entity_poly.pdbx_strand_id
1 'polypeptide(L)'
;MTFVSSLVRRRTKVRIWLDHTADKLIMHRLRIFIVTHKPCSIPSDGVMTPIHVGRAVSPYKVEMSWMQGDDTGDHISSKNGSYCEMTAHYWIWKNVKDCDYVGVCHYRRYFGIDITEKTVSEVMDNADVLMVEPSWHLDSVYAYFAKFMGAENMTILWMVMKKLCPEYVETLEKICDGVKFHPFNMLLCRKSLFDEYAEWMFSILGECEKIVKPSPYTNGRRALAYMAELLTGVYFIHLGLRIKTAPYYKIEDGQKTLIQMTPEERTLLADYEAMLHGGLAQKVKSDRIEKFVNPAILLGLKNDGIL
;
A
#
# COMPACT_ATOMS: atom_id res chain seq x y z
N MET A 1 2.10 27.77 4.36
CA MET A 1 1.66 27.31 3.04
C MET A 1 2.81 27.09 2.05
N THR A 2 4.05 26.82 2.48
CA THR A 2 5.24 26.87 1.60
C THR A 2 6.18 25.67 1.74
N PHE A 3 5.79 24.59 2.41
CA PHE A 3 6.69 23.45 2.67
C PHE A 3 6.53 22.25 1.70
N VAL A 4 5.40 22.11 1.02
CA VAL A 4 5.15 20.94 0.13
C VAL A 4 5.68 21.16 -1.28
N SER A 5 5.79 22.40 -1.75
CA SER A 5 6.22 22.69 -3.14
C SER A 5 7.73 22.54 -3.37
N SER A 6 8.56 22.44 -2.32
CA SER A 6 10.02 22.36 -2.48
C SER A 6 10.57 20.93 -2.66
N LEU A 7 9.80 19.90 -2.29
CA LEU A 7 10.22 18.49 -2.37
C LEU A 7 10.15 17.90 -3.80
N VAL A 8 9.32 18.46 -4.66
CA VAL A 8 9.13 17.94 -6.04
C VAL A 8 10.25 18.33 -7.01
N ARG A 9 11.11 19.30 -6.69
CA ARG A 9 12.10 19.86 -7.64
C ARG A 9 13.53 19.35 -7.57
N ARG A 10 13.86 18.39 -6.71
CA ARG A 10 15.21 17.81 -6.72
C ARG A 10 15.25 16.45 -7.38
N ARG A 11 15.09 16.41 -8.72
CA ARG A 11 15.61 15.31 -9.54
C ARG A 11 17.14 15.42 -9.55
N THR A 12 17.80 14.88 -8.54
CA THR A 12 19.24 14.60 -8.61
C THR A 12 19.40 13.42 -9.56
N LYS A 13 19.91 13.68 -10.78
CA LYS A 13 20.40 12.64 -11.67
C LYS A 13 21.51 11.90 -10.96
N VAL A 14 21.21 10.76 -10.34
CA VAL A 14 22.22 9.83 -9.90
C VAL A 14 22.81 9.18 -11.16
N ARG A 15 23.98 9.66 -11.59
CA ARG A 15 24.81 9.00 -12.57
C ARG A 15 25.30 7.69 -11.95
N ILE A 16 24.68 6.57 -12.35
CA ILE A 16 25.17 5.24 -12.03
C ILE A 16 26.40 5.02 -12.89
N TRP A 17 27.56 5.04 -12.28
CA TRP A 17 28.79 4.50 -12.86
C TRP A 17 28.67 2.97 -12.81
N LEU A 18 28.57 2.35 -13.99
CA LEU A 18 28.70 0.91 -14.16
C LEU A 18 30.19 0.57 -14.06
N ASP A 19 30.60 0.13 -12.90
CA ASP A 19 31.90 -0.51 -12.73
C ASP A 19 31.69 -2.02 -12.75
N HIS A 20 31.92 -2.62 -13.92
CA HIS A 20 31.86 -4.05 -14.15
C HIS A 20 33.21 -4.67 -13.85
N THR A 21 33.57 -4.77 -12.58
CA THR A 21 34.65 -5.71 -12.17
C THR A 21 34.51 -6.08 -10.70
N ALA A 22 34.39 -7.37 -10.46
CA ALA A 22 34.36 -8.10 -9.20
C ALA A 22 32.99 -8.20 -8.52
N ASP A 23 32.32 -9.34 -8.73
CA ASP A 23 31.24 -9.88 -7.90
C ASP A 23 31.70 -10.09 -6.45
N LYS A 24 31.85 -9.00 -5.72
CA LYS A 24 31.69 -9.06 -4.27
C LYS A 24 30.19 -9.17 -4.04
N LEU A 25 29.71 -10.31 -3.54
CA LEU A 25 28.39 -10.44 -2.96
C LEU A 25 28.23 -9.32 -1.92
N ILE A 26 27.63 -8.21 -2.34
CA ILE A 26 27.29 -7.14 -1.42
C ILE A 26 26.08 -7.66 -0.64
N MET A 27 26.32 -8.07 0.60
CA MET A 27 25.22 -8.42 1.50
C MET A 27 24.47 -7.15 1.88
N HIS A 28 23.22 -7.07 1.49
CA HIS A 28 22.33 -5.99 1.89
C HIS A 28 21.61 -6.35 3.18
N ARG A 29 21.57 -5.41 4.12
CA ARG A 29 20.75 -5.57 5.32
C ARG A 29 19.27 -5.50 4.94
N LEU A 30 18.59 -6.64 5.06
CA LEU A 30 17.20 -6.82 4.72
C LEU A 30 16.37 -7.07 5.99
N ARG A 31 15.24 -6.38 6.11
CA ARG A 31 14.23 -6.67 7.14
C ARG A 31 12.86 -6.78 6.50
N ILE A 32 12.18 -7.90 6.74
CA ILE A 32 10.79 -8.11 6.30
C ILE A 32 9.91 -8.19 7.55
N PHE A 33 9.07 -7.19 7.73
CA PHE A 33 8.15 -7.12 8.87
C PHE A 33 6.90 -7.95 8.59
N ILE A 34 6.57 -8.85 9.52
CA ILE A 34 5.37 -9.70 9.45
C ILE A 34 4.34 -9.13 10.40
N VAL A 35 3.34 -8.46 9.85
CA VAL A 35 2.31 -7.74 10.60
C VAL A 35 1.28 -8.70 11.17
N THR A 36 1.06 -8.65 12.48
CA THR A 36 0.00 -9.38 13.16
C THR A 36 -0.65 -8.57 14.28
N HIS A 37 -1.96 -8.76 14.49
CA HIS A 37 -2.72 -8.14 15.57
C HIS A 37 -3.22 -9.16 16.61
N LYS A 38 -2.92 -10.44 16.40
CA LYS A 38 -3.34 -11.55 17.29
C LYS A 38 -2.28 -12.64 17.34
N PRO A 39 -2.28 -13.49 18.38
CA PRO A 39 -1.37 -14.61 18.48
C PRO A 39 -1.47 -15.56 17.29
N CYS A 40 -0.33 -15.93 16.75
CA CYS A 40 -0.20 -16.91 15.67
C CYS A 40 1.26 -17.38 15.57
N SER A 41 1.46 -18.54 14.94
CA SER A 41 2.80 -19.02 14.61
C SER A 41 3.35 -18.21 13.42
N ILE A 42 4.46 -17.55 13.63
CA ILE A 42 5.13 -16.71 12.62
C ILE A 42 6.60 -17.10 12.58
N PRO A 43 7.20 -17.28 11.40
CA PRO A 43 8.65 -17.42 11.29
C PRO A 43 9.34 -16.16 11.82
N SER A 44 10.41 -16.37 12.57
CA SER A 44 11.29 -15.31 13.06
C SER A 44 12.72 -15.75 12.86
N ASP A 45 13.44 -15.01 12.06
CA ASP A 45 14.85 -15.22 11.78
C ASP A 45 15.57 -13.86 11.65
N GLY A 46 16.79 -13.81 11.15
CA GLY A 46 17.52 -12.57 10.97
C GLY A 46 16.88 -11.59 9.98
N VAL A 47 16.03 -12.07 9.07
CA VAL A 47 15.34 -11.29 8.03
C VAL A 47 13.88 -11.04 8.38
N MET A 48 13.16 -12.09 8.81
CA MET A 48 11.74 -12.05 9.16
C MET A 48 11.56 -11.50 10.58
N THR A 49 10.93 -10.33 10.69
CA THR A 49 10.70 -9.63 11.96
C THR A 49 9.19 -9.56 12.25
N PRO A 50 8.65 -10.40 13.14
CA PRO A 50 7.26 -10.27 13.58
C PRO A 50 7.01 -8.92 14.27
N ILE A 51 5.94 -8.23 13.86
CA ILE A 51 5.52 -6.97 14.48
C ILE A 51 4.06 -7.01 14.91
N HIS A 52 3.84 -6.80 16.23
CA HIS A 52 2.52 -6.73 16.85
C HIS A 52 1.96 -5.32 16.65
N VAL A 53 0.94 -5.19 15.77
CA VAL A 53 0.28 -3.92 15.47
C VAL A 53 -0.92 -3.66 16.36
N GLY A 54 -1.17 -2.37 16.63
CA GLY A 54 -2.19 -1.98 17.59
C GLY A 54 -1.85 -2.37 19.02
N ARG A 55 -0.57 -2.62 19.31
CA ARG A 55 -0.14 -3.15 20.62
C ARG A 55 -0.52 -2.23 21.78
N ALA A 56 -0.60 -0.92 21.54
CA ALA A 56 -1.00 0.05 22.56
C ALA A 56 -2.39 -0.23 23.15
N VAL A 57 -3.30 -0.83 22.36
CA VAL A 57 -4.70 -1.13 22.73
C VAL A 57 -5.04 -2.62 22.62
N SER A 58 -4.05 -3.48 22.39
CA SER A 58 -4.25 -4.92 22.19
C SER A 58 -4.48 -5.67 23.50
N PRO A 59 -5.45 -6.59 23.57
CA PRO A 59 -5.61 -7.50 24.68
C PRO A 59 -4.49 -8.56 24.76
N TYR A 60 -3.72 -8.74 23.68
CA TYR A 60 -2.66 -9.76 23.55
C TYR A 60 -1.26 -9.23 23.85
N LYS A 61 -1.14 -8.05 24.45
CA LYS A 61 0.15 -7.38 24.68
C LYS A 61 1.15 -8.24 25.44
N VAL A 62 0.68 -8.98 26.45
CA VAL A 62 1.53 -9.86 27.28
C VAL A 62 1.91 -11.12 26.50
N GLU A 63 0.94 -11.79 25.88
CA GLU A 63 1.15 -13.03 25.12
C GLU A 63 2.11 -12.86 23.94
N MET A 64 2.06 -11.69 23.29
CA MET A 64 2.89 -11.35 22.12
C MET A 64 4.08 -10.46 22.50
N SER A 65 4.51 -10.45 23.77
CA SER A 65 5.60 -9.59 24.26
C SER A 65 6.97 -9.88 23.63
N TRP A 66 7.14 -11.05 23.05
CA TRP A 66 8.34 -11.46 22.32
C TRP A 66 8.50 -10.84 20.94
N MET A 67 7.43 -10.27 20.38
CA MET A 67 7.45 -9.59 19.09
C MET A 67 7.86 -8.12 19.24
N GLN A 68 8.37 -7.54 18.15
CA GLN A 68 8.47 -6.09 18.05
C GLN A 68 7.07 -5.47 18.23
N GLY A 69 6.92 -4.48 19.06
CA GLY A 69 5.66 -3.73 19.19
C GLY A 69 5.70 -2.46 18.35
N ASP A 70 4.57 -2.13 17.73
CA ASP A 70 4.40 -0.85 17.02
C ASP A 70 4.06 0.32 17.95
N ASP A 71 4.17 0.12 19.27
CA ASP A 71 3.88 1.09 20.34
C ASP A 71 5.14 1.69 20.99
N THR A 72 6.28 1.61 20.31
CA THR A 72 7.56 2.17 20.77
C THR A 72 8.02 3.34 19.87
N GLY A 73 8.80 4.27 20.42
CA GLY A 73 9.28 5.42 19.65
C GLY A 73 8.14 6.30 19.14
N ASP A 74 8.29 6.86 17.93
CA ASP A 74 7.22 7.62 17.26
C ASP A 74 6.22 6.64 16.61
N HIS A 75 4.95 6.66 17.01
CA HIS A 75 3.97 5.66 16.62
C HIS A 75 2.52 6.16 16.62
N ILE A 76 1.68 5.45 15.86
CA ILE A 76 0.22 5.60 15.82
C ILE A 76 -0.52 4.31 16.21
N SER A 77 0.09 3.47 17.05
CA SER A 77 -0.39 2.14 17.43
C SER A 77 -1.85 2.11 17.91
N SER A 78 -2.28 3.12 18.69
CA SER A 78 -3.66 3.23 19.18
C SER A 78 -4.71 3.42 18.07
N LYS A 79 -4.28 3.81 16.87
CA LYS A 79 -5.15 4.04 15.71
C LYS A 79 -5.34 2.79 14.83
N ASN A 80 -4.84 1.64 15.26
CA ASN A 80 -4.90 0.39 14.47
C ASN A 80 -6.32 0.00 14.04
N GLY A 81 -7.35 0.39 14.78
CA GLY A 81 -8.75 0.12 14.40
C GLY A 81 -9.15 0.68 13.04
N SER A 82 -8.54 1.78 12.58
CA SER A 82 -8.80 2.39 11.27
C SER A 82 -7.62 2.29 10.29
N TYR A 83 -6.39 2.30 10.80
CA TYR A 83 -5.16 2.21 10.00
C TYR A 83 -4.70 0.77 9.72
N CYS A 84 -5.18 -0.22 10.49
CA CYS A 84 -4.79 -1.62 10.40
C CYS A 84 -3.26 -1.80 10.31
N GLU A 85 -2.76 -2.51 9.29
CA GLU A 85 -1.33 -2.75 9.03
C GLU A 85 -0.52 -1.47 8.83
N MET A 86 -1.17 -0.37 8.48
CA MET A 86 -0.48 0.91 8.26
C MET A 86 0.14 1.46 9.55
N THR A 87 -0.28 1.01 10.73
CA THR A 87 0.43 1.36 11.98
C THR A 87 1.84 0.78 12.02
N ALA A 88 2.07 -0.40 11.39
CA ALA A 88 3.42 -0.93 11.19
C ALA A 88 4.19 -0.12 10.15
N HIS A 89 3.58 0.26 9.01
CA HIS A 89 4.24 1.11 8.01
C HIS A 89 4.71 2.43 8.63
N TYR A 90 3.87 3.07 9.46
CA TYR A 90 4.24 4.28 10.19
C TYR A 90 5.42 4.04 11.14
N TRP A 91 5.34 2.97 11.94
CA TRP A 91 6.39 2.63 12.89
C TRP A 91 7.73 2.34 12.20
N ILE A 92 7.71 1.59 11.09
CA ILE A 92 8.89 1.28 10.27
C ILE A 92 9.51 2.58 9.73
N TRP A 93 8.69 3.46 9.17
CA TRP A 93 9.16 4.76 8.67
C TRP A 93 9.90 5.56 9.74
N LYS A 94 9.29 5.68 10.92
CA LYS A 94 9.83 6.52 11.99
C LYS A 94 11.02 5.90 12.70
N ASN A 95 11.02 4.60 12.94
CA ASN A 95 11.91 3.97 13.92
C ASN A 95 12.97 3.03 13.31
N VAL A 96 12.81 2.56 12.07
CA VAL A 96 13.78 1.66 11.43
C VAL A 96 14.76 2.46 10.57
N LYS A 97 16.08 2.36 10.89
CA LYS A 97 17.14 3.10 10.20
C LYS A 97 18.30 2.21 9.77
N ASP A 98 18.27 0.95 10.12
CA ASP A 98 19.41 0.03 10.09
C ASP A 98 19.31 -1.04 8.98
N CYS A 99 18.53 -0.80 7.91
CA CYS A 99 18.43 -1.70 6.78
C CYS A 99 18.52 -0.97 5.43
N ASP A 100 18.96 -1.69 4.41
CA ASP A 100 19.06 -1.20 3.03
C ASP A 100 17.76 -1.46 2.27
N TYR A 101 17.13 -2.62 2.56
CA TYR A 101 15.82 -3.01 2.04
C TYR A 101 14.85 -3.30 3.17
N VAL A 102 13.60 -2.91 2.97
CA VAL A 102 12.50 -3.20 3.89
C VAL A 102 11.33 -3.79 3.14
N GLY A 103 10.75 -4.85 3.71
CA GLY A 103 9.52 -5.47 3.24
C GLY A 103 8.46 -5.51 4.32
N VAL A 104 7.20 -5.59 3.88
CA VAL A 104 6.04 -5.78 4.76
C VAL A 104 5.20 -6.92 4.23
N CYS A 105 4.92 -7.89 5.09
CA CYS A 105 4.04 -9.03 4.86
C CYS A 105 2.99 -9.11 5.98
N HIS A 106 2.03 -10.01 5.84
CA HIS A 106 1.03 -10.29 6.88
C HIS A 106 1.24 -11.67 7.48
N TYR A 107 0.79 -11.91 8.71
CA TYR A 107 0.87 -13.20 9.36
C TYR A 107 0.17 -14.36 8.59
N ARG A 108 -0.71 -14.03 7.65
CA ARG A 108 -1.40 -15.00 6.76
C ARG A 108 -1.03 -14.85 5.29
N ARG A 109 -0.06 -13.97 4.95
CA ARG A 109 0.35 -13.74 3.56
C ARG A 109 1.83 -13.42 3.50
N TYR A 110 2.57 -14.15 2.69
CA TYR A 110 4.01 -14.00 2.51
C TYR A 110 4.32 -13.99 1.02
N PHE A 111 5.37 -13.28 0.60
CA PHE A 111 5.84 -13.42 -0.78
C PHE A 111 6.12 -14.87 -1.12
N GLY A 112 5.68 -15.31 -2.30
CA GLY A 112 5.80 -16.68 -2.80
C GLY A 112 7.16 -16.99 -3.43
N ILE A 113 8.17 -16.16 -3.16
CA ILE A 113 9.54 -16.30 -3.62
C ILE A 113 10.48 -16.21 -2.42
N ASP A 114 11.67 -16.78 -2.56
CA ASP A 114 12.70 -16.74 -1.52
C ASP A 114 13.41 -15.38 -1.54
N ILE A 115 13.35 -14.66 -0.42
CA ILE A 115 13.93 -13.33 -0.26
C ILE A 115 14.83 -13.35 0.99
N THR A 116 16.13 -13.28 0.75
CA THR A 116 17.16 -13.26 1.78
C THR A 116 18.13 -12.10 1.53
N GLU A 117 19.02 -11.82 2.48
CA GLU A 117 20.08 -10.82 2.28
C GLU A 117 21.00 -11.13 1.07
N LYS A 118 21.09 -12.41 0.70
CA LYS A 118 21.89 -12.85 -0.46
C LYS A 118 21.14 -12.69 -1.78
N THR A 119 19.83 -12.93 -1.78
CA THR A 119 19.01 -12.96 -3.01
C THR A 119 18.31 -11.63 -3.29
N VAL A 120 18.22 -10.72 -2.30
CA VAL A 120 17.44 -9.47 -2.45
C VAL A 120 17.93 -8.61 -3.61
N SER A 121 19.23 -8.55 -3.88
CA SER A 121 19.76 -7.82 -5.04
C SER A 121 19.28 -8.38 -6.36
N GLU A 122 19.25 -9.71 -6.51
CA GLU A 122 18.75 -10.41 -7.69
C GLU A 122 17.22 -10.28 -7.79
N VAL A 123 16.51 -10.44 -6.65
CA VAL A 123 15.05 -10.26 -6.59
C VAL A 123 14.68 -8.85 -7.04
N MET A 124 15.45 -7.85 -6.65
CA MET A 124 15.20 -6.42 -6.97
C MET A 124 15.94 -5.96 -8.23
N ASP A 125 16.58 -6.89 -8.98
CA ASP A 125 17.19 -6.51 -10.25
C ASP A 125 16.14 -5.96 -11.21
N ASN A 126 16.45 -4.80 -11.81
CA ASN A 126 15.54 -4.06 -12.68
C ASN A 126 14.17 -3.72 -12.05
N ALA A 127 14.06 -3.69 -10.71
CA ALA A 127 12.86 -3.31 -9.99
C ALA A 127 13.16 -2.25 -8.92
N ASP A 128 12.24 -1.31 -8.76
CA ASP A 128 12.28 -0.30 -7.71
C ASP A 128 11.43 -0.75 -6.49
N VAL A 129 10.36 -1.51 -6.76
CA VAL A 129 9.49 -2.10 -5.75
C VAL A 129 9.03 -3.50 -6.18
N LEU A 130 9.01 -4.44 -5.23
CA LEU A 130 8.34 -5.73 -5.36
C LEU A 130 7.00 -5.64 -4.64
N MET A 131 5.94 -6.06 -5.32
CA MET A 131 4.58 -6.16 -4.77
C MET A 131 4.01 -7.56 -5.04
N VAL A 132 2.91 -7.92 -4.42
CA VAL A 132 2.19 -9.14 -4.80
C VAL A 132 1.49 -8.93 -6.15
N GLU A 133 1.22 -10.04 -6.84
CA GLU A 133 0.44 -9.99 -8.08
C GLU A 133 -0.88 -9.24 -7.87
N PRO A 134 -1.33 -8.47 -8.86
CA PRO A 134 -2.54 -7.68 -8.72
C PRO A 134 -3.77 -8.56 -8.50
N SER A 135 -4.65 -8.14 -7.63
CA SER A 135 -6.02 -8.63 -7.57
C SER A 135 -6.83 -7.96 -8.67
N TRP A 136 -7.69 -8.72 -9.34
CA TRP A 136 -8.56 -8.19 -10.38
C TRP A 136 -10.03 -8.57 -10.15
N HIS A 137 -10.92 -7.73 -10.63
CA HIS A 137 -12.35 -7.85 -10.41
C HIS A 137 -13.13 -7.51 -11.70
N LEU A 138 -14.34 -8.06 -11.84
CA LEU A 138 -15.23 -7.68 -12.94
C LEU A 138 -15.80 -6.26 -12.78
N ASP A 139 -15.91 -5.79 -11.55
CA ASP A 139 -16.28 -4.40 -11.24
C ASP A 139 -15.05 -3.50 -11.31
N SER A 140 -15.26 -2.19 -11.48
CA SER A 140 -14.18 -1.23 -11.35
C SER A 140 -13.57 -1.24 -9.94
N VAL A 141 -12.30 -0.88 -9.83
CA VAL A 141 -11.61 -0.73 -8.55
C VAL A 141 -12.35 0.27 -7.65
N TYR A 142 -12.91 1.35 -8.23
CA TYR A 142 -13.77 2.27 -7.49
C TYR A 142 -14.96 1.55 -6.85
N ALA A 143 -15.71 0.78 -7.62
CA ALA A 143 -16.88 0.07 -7.11
C ALA A 143 -16.49 -0.96 -6.03
N TYR A 144 -15.35 -1.63 -6.21
CA TYR A 144 -14.81 -2.55 -5.21
C TYR A 144 -14.56 -1.85 -3.87
N PHE A 145 -13.79 -0.77 -3.86
CA PHE A 145 -13.46 -0.06 -2.63
C PHE A 145 -14.64 0.67 -2.01
N ALA A 146 -15.54 1.22 -2.83
CA ALA A 146 -16.77 1.86 -2.34
C ALA A 146 -17.70 0.89 -1.58
N LYS A 147 -17.66 -0.42 -1.89
CA LYS A 147 -18.38 -1.45 -1.13
C LYS A 147 -17.86 -1.61 0.31
N PHE A 148 -16.57 -1.36 0.55
CA PHE A 148 -15.94 -1.54 1.86
C PHE A 148 -15.90 -0.27 2.69
N MET A 149 -15.52 0.85 2.10
CA MET A 149 -15.32 2.09 2.84
C MET A 149 -16.39 3.17 2.59
N GLY A 150 -17.31 2.95 1.64
CA GLY A 150 -18.32 3.94 1.27
C GLY A 150 -17.85 4.91 0.19
N ALA A 151 -18.79 5.39 -0.62
CA ALA A 151 -18.51 6.33 -1.70
C ALA A 151 -18.08 7.71 -1.17
N GLU A 152 -18.59 8.12 -0.01
CA GLU A 152 -18.19 9.35 0.68
C GLU A 152 -16.70 9.38 0.99
N ASN A 153 -16.17 8.27 1.50
CA ASN A 153 -14.75 8.16 1.82
C ASN A 153 -13.87 8.14 0.55
N MET A 154 -14.37 7.58 -0.58
CA MET A 154 -13.70 7.71 -1.88
C MET A 154 -13.64 9.17 -2.33
N THR A 155 -14.72 9.93 -2.16
CA THR A 155 -14.77 11.36 -2.48
C THR A 155 -13.84 12.16 -1.57
N ILE A 156 -13.80 11.86 -0.27
CA ILE A 156 -12.87 12.50 0.68
C ILE A 156 -11.42 12.29 0.26
N LEU A 157 -11.04 11.05 -0.06
CA LEU A 157 -9.69 10.74 -0.55
C LEU A 157 -9.34 11.55 -1.79
N TRP A 158 -10.23 11.58 -2.80
CA TRP A 158 -10.03 12.34 -4.03
C TRP A 158 -9.87 13.84 -3.76
N MET A 159 -10.71 14.43 -2.90
CA MET A 159 -10.65 15.84 -2.54
C MET A 159 -9.35 16.20 -1.81
N VAL A 160 -8.93 15.37 -0.86
CA VAL A 160 -7.67 15.56 -0.12
C VAL A 160 -6.49 15.48 -1.08
N MET A 161 -6.46 14.49 -1.97
CA MET A 161 -5.40 14.38 -2.98
C MET A 161 -5.38 15.57 -3.92
N LYS A 162 -6.56 16.03 -4.39
CA LYS A 162 -6.66 17.20 -5.25
C LYS A 162 -6.11 18.47 -4.58
N LYS A 163 -6.23 18.57 -3.27
CA LYS A 163 -5.70 19.68 -2.47
C LYS A 163 -4.20 19.57 -2.22
N LEU A 164 -3.69 18.38 -1.89
CA LEU A 164 -2.30 18.18 -1.45
C LEU A 164 -1.34 17.83 -2.58
N CYS A 165 -1.78 16.99 -3.51
CA CYS A 165 -0.96 16.42 -4.58
C CYS A 165 -1.78 16.26 -5.86
N PRO A 166 -2.26 17.37 -6.47
CA PRO A 166 -3.16 17.33 -7.64
C PRO A 166 -2.58 16.57 -8.83
N GLU A 167 -1.26 16.49 -8.96
CA GLU A 167 -0.56 15.73 -10.00
C GLU A 167 -0.80 14.22 -9.92
N TYR A 168 -1.12 13.66 -8.75
CA TYR A 168 -1.41 12.24 -8.56
C TYR A 168 -2.87 11.87 -8.85
N VAL A 169 -3.78 12.86 -8.93
CA VAL A 169 -5.23 12.61 -9.03
C VAL A 169 -5.59 11.83 -10.29
N GLU A 170 -5.00 12.18 -11.43
CA GLU A 170 -5.26 11.44 -12.67
C GLU A 170 -4.87 9.97 -12.57
N THR A 171 -3.79 9.66 -11.83
CA THR A 171 -3.36 8.28 -11.59
C THR A 171 -4.35 7.54 -10.68
N LEU A 172 -4.83 8.18 -9.61
CA LEU A 172 -5.90 7.62 -8.78
C LEU A 172 -7.15 7.30 -9.61
N GLU A 173 -7.60 8.26 -10.43
CA GLU A 173 -8.77 8.11 -11.28
C GLU A 173 -8.61 6.94 -12.26
N LYS A 174 -7.45 6.83 -12.92
CA LYS A 174 -7.13 5.72 -13.84
C LYS A 174 -7.16 4.36 -13.13
N ILE A 175 -6.59 4.25 -11.93
CA ILE A 175 -6.63 3.01 -11.15
C ILE A 175 -8.07 2.68 -10.75
N CYS A 176 -8.83 3.66 -10.29
CA CYS A 176 -10.22 3.48 -9.90
C CYS A 176 -11.15 3.09 -11.05
N ASP A 177 -10.84 3.51 -12.28
CA ASP A 177 -11.55 3.09 -13.49
C ASP A 177 -11.14 1.69 -13.97
N GLY A 178 -9.95 1.27 -13.60
CA GLY A 178 -9.44 -0.06 -13.93
C GLY A 178 -10.14 -1.17 -13.16
N VAL A 179 -9.66 -2.39 -13.40
CA VAL A 179 -10.20 -3.62 -12.82
C VAL A 179 -9.19 -4.36 -11.95
N LYS A 180 -7.97 -3.82 -11.82
CA LYS A 180 -6.90 -4.41 -11.02
C LYS A 180 -6.23 -3.40 -10.11
N PHE A 181 -5.76 -3.88 -8.96
CA PHE A 181 -4.92 -3.12 -8.01
C PHE A 181 -4.00 -4.08 -7.26
N HIS A 182 -2.93 -3.55 -6.67
CA HIS A 182 -2.02 -4.34 -5.82
C HIS A 182 -2.57 -4.41 -4.40
N PRO A 183 -2.98 -5.60 -3.91
CA PRO A 183 -3.68 -5.74 -2.65
C PRO A 183 -2.71 -5.80 -1.45
N PHE A 184 -3.30 -5.62 -0.24
CA PHE A 184 -2.74 -5.95 1.07
C PHE A 184 -1.70 -4.98 1.62
N ASN A 185 -1.35 -3.89 0.96
CA ASN A 185 -0.24 -3.01 1.37
C ASN A 185 1.09 -3.77 1.56
N MET A 186 1.27 -4.90 0.82
CA MET A 186 2.49 -5.69 0.84
C MET A 186 3.46 -5.18 -0.20
N LEU A 187 4.66 -4.82 0.25
CA LEU A 187 5.73 -4.34 -0.63
C LEU A 187 7.11 -4.68 -0.07
N LEU A 188 8.12 -4.67 -0.95
CA LEU A 188 9.53 -4.67 -0.60
C LEU A 188 10.24 -3.68 -1.52
N CYS A 189 11.01 -2.78 -0.94
CA CYS A 189 11.79 -1.81 -1.68
C CYS A 189 13.02 -1.34 -0.87
N ARG A 190 13.85 -0.46 -1.45
CA ARG A 190 14.90 0.22 -0.70
C ARG A 190 14.29 1.04 0.44
N LYS A 191 14.96 1.06 1.58
CA LYS A 191 14.48 1.79 2.77
C LYS A 191 14.27 3.28 2.50
N SER A 192 15.15 3.90 1.70
CA SER A 192 15.00 5.31 1.31
C SER A 192 13.70 5.56 0.52
N LEU A 193 13.39 4.68 -0.45
CA LEU A 193 12.15 4.78 -1.21
C LEU A 193 10.91 4.52 -0.32
N PHE A 194 11.03 3.58 0.62
CA PHE A 194 9.96 3.35 1.61
C PHE A 194 9.70 4.60 2.46
N ASP A 195 10.74 5.31 2.87
CA ASP A 195 10.61 6.52 3.68
C ASP A 195 9.90 7.64 2.90
N GLU A 196 10.26 7.86 1.63
CA GLU A 196 9.60 8.83 0.75
C GLU A 196 8.13 8.47 0.51
N TYR A 197 7.86 7.20 0.23
CA TYR A 197 6.50 6.66 0.08
C TYR A 197 5.68 6.86 1.36
N ALA A 198 6.23 6.50 2.52
CA ALA A 198 5.52 6.61 3.79
C ALA A 198 5.24 8.08 4.16
N GLU A 199 6.19 8.99 3.97
CA GLU A 199 5.98 10.42 4.21
C GLU A 199 4.81 10.96 3.37
N TRP A 200 4.81 10.65 2.07
CA TRP A 200 3.72 11.03 1.17
C TRP A 200 2.39 10.40 1.59
N MET A 201 2.38 9.10 1.84
CA MET A 201 1.18 8.33 2.24
C MET A 201 0.54 8.91 3.51
N PHE A 202 1.33 9.11 4.56
CA PHE A 202 0.80 9.58 5.84
C PHE A 202 0.45 11.05 5.85
N SER A 203 0.99 11.86 4.94
CA SER A 203 0.53 13.24 4.74
C SER A 203 -0.93 13.27 4.25
N ILE A 204 -1.31 12.37 3.34
CA ILE A 204 -2.67 12.25 2.80
C ILE A 204 -3.61 11.62 3.83
N LEU A 205 -3.22 10.47 4.41
CA LEU A 205 -4.04 9.77 5.38
C LEU A 205 -4.33 10.63 6.62
N GLY A 206 -3.35 11.43 7.07
CA GLY A 206 -3.52 12.35 8.19
C GLY A 206 -4.53 13.45 7.92
N GLU A 207 -4.66 13.94 6.69
CA GLU A 207 -5.72 14.89 6.32
C GLU A 207 -7.07 14.18 6.15
N CYS A 208 -7.08 12.98 5.55
CA CYS A 208 -8.31 12.17 5.49
C CYS A 208 -8.86 11.84 6.89
N GLU A 209 -7.99 11.50 7.84
CA GLU A 209 -8.38 11.18 9.23
C GLU A 209 -9.15 12.31 9.90
N LYS A 210 -8.84 13.57 9.60
CA LYS A 210 -9.54 14.73 10.17
C LYS A 210 -10.97 14.87 9.69
N ILE A 211 -11.30 14.23 8.56
CA ILE A 211 -12.59 14.40 7.86
C ILE A 211 -13.43 13.11 7.96
N VAL A 212 -12.79 11.94 7.83
CA VAL A 212 -13.45 10.63 7.86
C VAL A 212 -14.13 10.40 9.21
N LYS A 213 -15.43 10.17 9.19
CA LYS A 213 -16.19 9.80 10.39
C LYS A 213 -16.02 8.31 10.69
N PRO A 214 -15.64 7.92 11.92
CA PRO A 214 -15.55 6.51 12.30
C PRO A 214 -16.88 5.80 12.11
N SER A 215 -16.88 4.73 11.32
CA SER A 215 -18.05 3.87 11.16
C SER A 215 -18.19 2.90 12.35
N PRO A 216 -19.41 2.61 12.82
CA PRO A 216 -19.64 1.55 13.79
C PRO A 216 -19.41 0.16 13.19
N TYR A 217 -19.47 0.03 11.87
CA TYR A 217 -19.29 -1.24 11.15
C TYR A 217 -17.81 -1.50 10.86
N THR A 218 -17.41 -2.77 10.95
CA THR A 218 -16.00 -3.19 10.84
C THR A 218 -15.33 -2.70 9.56
N ASN A 219 -15.96 -2.89 8.41
CA ASN A 219 -15.37 -2.48 7.13
C ASN A 219 -15.22 -0.96 7.03
N GLY A 220 -16.28 -0.20 7.28
CA GLY A 220 -16.22 1.26 7.22
C GLY A 220 -15.26 1.88 8.24
N ARG A 221 -15.04 1.22 9.40
CA ARG A 221 -14.03 1.66 10.38
C ARG A 221 -12.61 1.62 9.83
N ARG A 222 -12.33 0.71 8.89
CA ARG A 222 -11.03 0.49 8.26
C ARG A 222 -10.79 1.35 7.02
N ALA A 223 -11.58 2.41 6.84
CA ALA A 223 -11.53 3.25 5.63
C ALA A 223 -10.13 3.76 5.30
N LEU A 224 -9.34 4.20 6.31
CA LEU A 224 -7.98 4.69 6.09
C LEU A 224 -7.02 3.59 5.59
N ALA A 225 -7.18 2.35 6.05
CA ALA A 225 -6.38 1.23 5.54
C ALA A 225 -6.73 0.89 4.08
N TYR A 226 -8.01 0.97 3.69
CA TYR A 226 -8.41 0.81 2.30
C TYR A 226 -7.96 1.98 1.41
N MET A 227 -7.98 3.21 1.91
CA MET A 227 -7.37 4.34 1.22
C MET A 227 -5.88 4.12 0.97
N ALA A 228 -5.14 3.63 1.98
CA ALA A 228 -3.72 3.30 1.85
C ALA A 228 -3.48 2.25 0.77
N GLU A 229 -4.33 1.24 0.65
CA GLU A 229 -4.21 0.19 -0.35
C GLU A 229 -4.30 0.74 -1.79
N LEU A 230 -5.20 1.70 -2.04
CA LEU A 230 -5.24 2.45 -3.30
C LEU A 230 -4.00 3.33 -3.49
N LEU A 231 -3.66 4.11 -2.48
CA LEU A 231 -2.55 5.06 -2.52
C LEU A 231 -1.20 4.37 -2.77
N THR A 232 -1.00 3.14 -2.27
CA THR A 232 0.20 2.35 -2.54
C THR A 232 0.41 2.17 -4.04
N GLY A 233 -0.62 1.73 -4.77
CA GLY A 233 -0.55 1.64 -6.23
C GLY A 233 -0.37 2.99 -6.92
N VAL A 234 -1.08 4.02 -6.45
CA VAL A 234 -1.00 5.38 -7.00
C VAL A 234 0.43 5.93 -6.94
N TYR A 235 1.11 5.79 -5.80
CA TYR A 235 2.45 6.32 -5.61
C TYR A 235 3.45 5.75 -6.63
N PHE A 236 3.55 4.43 -6.68
CA PHE A 236 4.56 3.77 -7.51
C PHE A 236 4.25 3.90 -9.01
N ILE A 237 2.98 3.83 -9.41
CA ILE A 237 2.55 3.99 -10.81
C ILE A 237 2.74 5.43 -11.28
N HIS A 238 2.37 6.43 -10.46
CA HIS A 238 2.52 7.84 -10.84
C HIS A 238 3.97 8.23 -11.10
N LEU A 239 4.89 7.74 -10.27
CA LEU A 239 6.31 8.01 -10.42
C LEU A 239 6.97 7.21 -11.56
N GLY A 240 6.23 6.32 -12.24
CA GLY A 240 6.75 5.47 -13.31
C GLY A 240 7.83 4.51 -12.82
N LEU A 241 7.74 4.08 -11.54
CA LEU A 241 8.70 3.16 -10.96
C LEU A 241 8.48 1.74 -11.50
N ARG A 242 9.56 0.96 -11.55
CA ARG A 242 9.53 -0.41 -12.06
C ARG A 242 8.97 -1.34 -10.98
N ILE A 243 7.71 -1.71 -11.14
CA ILE A 243 7.01 -2.62 -10.25
C ILE A 243 7.26 -4.05 -10.74
N LYS A 244 7.93 -4.87 -9.90
CA LYS A 244 8.00 -6.32 -10.07
C LYS A 244 6.90 -6.96 -9.24
N THR A 245 6.26 -8.00 -9.75
CA THR A 245 5.23 -8.73 -9.00
C THR A 245 5.68 -10.15 -8.68
N ALA A 246 5.22 -10.66 -7.54
CA ALA A 246 5.44 -12.03 -7.12
C ALA A 246 4.13 -12.68 -6.69
N PRO A 247 3.96 -13.99 -6.85
CA PRO A 247 2.91 -14.74 -6.19
C PRO A 247 3.05 -14.61 -4.67
N TYR A 248 2.02 -14.99 -3.93
CA TYR A 248 2.08 -14.98 -2.48
C TYR A 248 1.51 -16.26 -1.88
N TYR A 249 2.04 -16.65 -0.74
CA TYR A 249 1.43 -17.70 0.06
C TYR A 249 0.30 -17.14 0.91
N LYS A 250 -0.85 -17.82 0.89
CA LYS A 250 -1.96 -17.60 1.82
C LYS A 250 -1.97 -18.72 2.85
N ILE A 251 -2.12 -18.34 4.13
CA ILE A 251 -2.23 -19.29 5.25
C ILE A 251 -3.65 -19.18 5.80
N GLU A 252 -4.40 -20.26 5.70
CA GLU A 252 -5.74 -20.43 6.27
C GLU A 252 -5.82 -21.80 6.97
N ASP A 253 -6.30 -21.83 8.22
CA ASP A 253 -6.49 -23.04 9.01
C ASP A 253 -5.25 -23.96 9.05
N GLY A 254 -4.07 -23.34 9.09
CA GLY A 254 -2.77 -24.05 9.08
C GLY A 254 -2.31 -24.55 7.71
N GLN A 255 -3.12 -24.40 6.67
CA GLN A 255 -2.73 -24.74 5.29
C GLN A 255 -2.07 -23.55 4.61
N LYS A 256 -0.96 -23.83 3.91
CA LYS A 256 -0.20 -22.87 3.12
C LYS A 256 -0.46 -23.11 1.64
N THR A 257 -1.13 -22.17 0.98
CA THR A 257 -1.49 -22.24 -0.44
C THR A 257 -0.76 -21.14 -1.21
N LEU A 258 -0.11 -21.48 -2.32
CA LEU A 258 0.48 -20.49 -3.22
C LEU A 258 -0.64 -19.90 -4.08
N ILE A 259 -0.78 -18.58 -4.02
CA ILE A 259 -1.71 -17.82 -4.87
C ILE A 259 -0.88 -17.13 -5.96
N GLN A 260 -1.18 -17.48 -7.20
CA GLN A 260 -0.57 -16.89 -8.39
C GLN A 260 -1.60 -16.82 -9.51
N MET A 261 -1.46 -15.82 -10.36
CA MET A 261 -2.29 -15.68 -11.53
C MET A 261 -1.90 -16.74 -12.57
N THR A 262 -2.86 -17.49 -13.08
CA THR A 262 -2.60 -18.47 -14.14
C THR A 262 -2.30 -17.77 -15.49
N PRO A 263 -1.69 -18.46 -16.47
CA PRO A 263 -1.50 -17.90 -17.81
C PRO A 263 -2.81 -17.48 -18.47
N GLU A 264 -3.88 -18.26 -18.27
CA GLU A 264 -5.22 -18.00 -18.80
C GLU A 264 -5.82 -16.74 -18.18
N GLU A 265 -5.69 -16.56 -16.85
CA GLU A 265 -6.14 -15.36 -16.15
C GLU A 265 -5.36 -14.12 -16.60
N ARG A 266 -4.04 -14.23 -16.84
CA ARG A 266 -3.22 -13.13 -17.39
C ARG A 266 -3.69 -12.71 -18.76
N THR A 267 -4.00 -13.70 -19.65
CA THR A 267 -4.50 -13.42 -20.99
C THR A 267 -5.88 -12.75 -20.92
N LEU A 268 -6.79 -13.31 -20.11
CA LEU A 268 -8.12 -12.76 -19.93
C LEU A 268 -8.10 -11.32 -19.40
N LEU A 269 -7.23 -11.04 -18.43
CA LEU A 269 -7.06 -9.70 -17.92
C LEU A 269 -6.53 -8.73 -18.98
N ALA A 270 -5.52 -9.16 -19.76
CA ALA A 270 -4.97 -8.34 -20.84
C ALA A 270 -6.01 -8.02 -21.91
N ASP A 271 -6.81 -9.01 -22.31
CA ASP A 271 -7.89 -8.85 -23.29
C ASP A 271 -8.96 -7.89 -22.75
N TYR A 272 -9.34 -8.03 -21.47
CA TYR A 272 -10.31 -7.17 -20.84
C TYR A 272 -9.82 -5.71 -20.72
N GLU A 273 -8.55 -5.52 -20.34
CA GLU A 273 -7.93 -4.19 -20.34
C GLU A 273 -7.86 -3.57 -21.73
N ALA A 274 -7.53 -4.35 -22.74
CA ALA A 274 -7.53 -3.89 -24.14
C ALA A 274 -8.92 -3.44 -24.61
N MET A 275 -9.97 -4.17 -24.22
CA MET A 275 -11.36 -3.77 -24.49
C MET A 275 -11.75 -2.46 -23.79
N LEU A 276 -11.35 -2.28 -22.53
CA LEU A 276 -11.60 -1.04 -21.80
C LEU A 276 -10.88 0.15 -22.44
N HIS A 277 -9.67 -0.05 -22.96
CA HIS A 277 -8.89 1.00 -23.61
C HIS A 277 -9.29 1.27 -25.06
N GLY A 278 -9.84 0.29 -25.77
CA GLY A 278 -10.06 0.35 -27.21
C GLY A 278 -11.33 1.08 -27.69
N GLY A 279 -12.36 1.23 -26.88
CA GLY A 279 -13.64 1.80 -27.35
C GLY A 279 -14.38 2.69 -26.35
N LEU A 280 -14.06 2.58 -25.07
CA LEU A 280 -14.74 3.28 -23.98
C LEU A 280 -13.96 4.51 -23.48
N ALA A 281 -12.72 4.70 -23.94
CA ALA A 281 -11.79 5.69 -23.39
C ALA A 281 -12.29 7.14 -23.44
N GLN A 282 -13.14 7.51 -24.40
CA GLN A 282 -13.71 8.86 -24.47
C GLN A 282 -14.92 9.06 -23.56
N LYS A 283 -15.76 8.02 -23.40
CA LYS A 283 -16.93 8.06 -22.52
C LYS A 283 -16.52 7.97 -21.04
N VAL A 284 -15.49 7.17 -20.76
CA VAL A 284 -14.92 6.98 -19.41
C VAL A 284 -14.30 8.26 -18.85
N LYS A 285 -13.82 9.16 -19.69
CA LYS A 285 -13.19 10.42 -19.24
C LYS A 285 -14.16 11.41 -18.61
N SER A 286 -15.39 11.49 -19.11
CA SER A 286 -16.44 12.34 -18.54
C SER A 286 -17.02 11.75 -17.26
N ASP A 287 -17.15 10.43 -17.20
CA ASP A 287 -17.74 9.72 -16.05
C ASP A 287 -16.74 9.59 -14.87
N ARG A 288 -15.45 9.84 -15.10
CA ARG A 288 -14.40 9.72 -14.06
C ARG A 288 -14.61 10.68 -12.91
N ILE A 289 -14.86 11.95 -13.22
CA ILE A 289 -15.06 12.98 -12.20
C ILE A 289 -16.42 12.79 -11.52
N GLU A 290 -17.45 12.41 -12.27
CA GLU A 290 -18.82 12.26 -11.75
C GLU A 290 -18.93 11.23 -10.63
N LYS A 291 -18.15 10.12 -10.67
CA LYS A 291 -18.20 9.12 -9.60
C LYS A 291 -17.63 9.63 -8.26
N PHE A 292 -16.68 10.58 -8.29
CA PHE A 292 -16.14 11.19 -7.08
C PHE A 292 -16.91 12.41 -6.62
N VAL A 293 -17.63 13.07 -7.52
CA VAL A 293 -18.37 14.31 -7.25
C VAL A 293 -19.88 14.15 -7.47
N ASN A 294 -20.40 12.96 -7.21
CA ASN A 294 -21.84 12.70 -7.30
C ASN A 294 -22.62 13.70 -6.44
N PRO A 295 -23.64 14.40 -7.00
CA PRO A 295 -24.38 15.44 -6.27
C PRO A 295 -25.02 14.96 -4.96
N ALA A 296 -25.47 13.70 -4.89
CA ALA A 296 -26.04 13.14 -3.67
C ALA A 296 -24.98 12.96 -2.57
N ILE A 297 -23.77 12.55 -2.93
CA ILE A 297 -22.63 12.41 -2.01
C ILE A 297 -22.20 13.80 -1.51
N LEU A 298 -22.06 14.77 -2.42
CA LEU A 298 -21.69 16.14 -2.06
C LEU A 298 -22.71 16.78 -1.13
N LEU A 299 -24.02 16.55 -1.39
CA LEU A 299 -25.08 17.02 -0.50
C LEU A 299 -24.98 16.35 0.88
N GLY A 300 -24.72 15.05 0.94
CA GLY A 300 -24.51 14.33 2.20
C GLY A 300 -23.34 14.90 2.99
N LEU A 301 -22.18 15.09 2.35
CA LEU A 301 -20.98 15.67 2.97
C LEU A 301 -21.22 17.11 3.46
N LYS A 302 -22.00 17.90 2.70
CA LYS A 302 -22.39 19.25 3.12
C LYS A 302 -23.33 19.23 4.34
N ASN A 303 -24.33 18.35 4.34
CA ASN A 303 -25.24 18.20 5.47
C ASN A 303 -24.51 17.73 6.74
N ASP A 304 -23.43 17.00 6.55
CA ASP A 304 -22.56 16.52 7.62
C ASP A 304 -21.54 17.57 8.11
N GLY A 305 -21.52 18.76 7.50
CA GLY A 305 -20.58 19.85 7.84
C GLY A 305 -19.13 19.55 7.44
N ILE A 306 -18.92 18.71 6.41
CA ILE A 306 -17.60 18.34 5.88
C ILE A 306 -17.22 19.27 4.71
N LEU A 307 -18.20 19.77 3.97
CA LEU A 307 -18.08 20.77 2.88
C LEU A 307 -18.69 22.10 3.25
#